data_9aa008e3697e8bb99dbbe1acbd5952ba
#
_entry.id   9aa008e3697e8bb99dbbe1acbd5952ba
#
_cell.length_a   1.000
_cell.length_b   1.000
_cell.length_c   1.000
_cell.angle_alpha   90.00
_cell.angle_beta   90.00
_cell.angle_gamma   90.00
#
_symmetry.space_group_name_H-M   'P 1'
#
loop_
_entity.id
_entity.type
_entity.pdbx_description
1 polymer ?
#
loop_
_entity_poly.entity_id
_entity_poly.type
_entity_poly.pdbx_seq_one_letter_code
_entity_poly.pdbx_strand_id
1 'polypeptide(L)'
;MELTNIGTIKELFTKHGFAFTKSLGQNFLINPSVCPKIAEMGGCKAGVAAIEIGTGVGVLTKELAKRCDKVVAVEIDTGLKPILEETLAEYDNVEVVFGDVMETDLKSLISEKFGDSEVVVCANLPYYITSPVIMRVLEERLPVKALTVMVQKEAAQRLCAPVGSRLSGAVTVAVDYYANAKKLFETLDEEESA
;
A
#
# COMPACT_ATOMS: atom_id res chain seq x y z
N MET A 1 -0.99 12.61 -15.91
CA MET A 1 -2.38 12.08 -15.77
C MET A 1 -2.78 12.14 -14.31
N GLU A 2 -3.94 12.70 -14.00
CA GLU A 2 -4.44 12.84 -12.63
C GLU A 2 -5.30 11.63 -12.24
N LEU A 3 -4.70 10.69 -11.50
CA LEU A 3 -5.33 9.42 -11.13
C LEU A 3 -6.26 9.52 -9.89
N THR A 4 -6.40 10.69 -9.32
CA THR A 4 -7.36 10.98 -8.23
C THR A 4 -8.69 11.50 -8.74
N ASN A 5 -8.82 11.70 -10.06
CA ASN A 5 -10.04 12.11 -10.72
C ASN A 5 -10.85 10.90 -11.18
N ILE A 6 -12.07 10.75 -10.69
CA ILE A 6 -12.97 9.62 -11.03
C ILE A 6 -13.23 9.53 -12.54
N GLY A 7 -13.34 10.67 -13.23
CA GLY A 7 -13.52 10.71 -14.70
C GLY A 7 -12.35 10.06 -15.41
N THR A 8 -11.13 10.43 -15.04
CA THR A 8 -9.90 9.85 -15.59
C THR A 8 -9.82 8.33 -15.36
N ILE A 9 -10.20 7.86 -14.16
CA ILE A 9 -10.22 6.42 -13.84
C ILE A 9 -11.25 5.69 -14.72
N LYS A 10 -12.46 6.26 -14.88
CA LYS A 10 -13.50 5.68 -15.74
C LYS A 10 -13.06 5.61 -17.22
N GLU A 11 -12.40 6.64 -17.71
CA GLU A 11 -11.86 6.66 -19.07
C GLU A 11 -10.79 5.57 -19.27
N LEU A 12 -9.87 5.42 -18.32
CA LEU A 12 -8.86 4.34 -18.33
C LEU A 12 -9.52 2.95 -18.35
N PHE A 13 -10.52 2.73 -17.50
CA PHE A 13 -11.23 1.45 -17.45
C PHE A 13 -11.95 1.15 -18.75
N THR A 14 -12.62 2.16 -19.32
CA THR A 14 -13.31 2.01 -20.61
C THR A 14 -12.30 1.72 -21.73
N LYS A 15 -11.21 2.47 -21.78
CA LYS A 15 -10.15 2.31 -22.78
C LYS A 15 -9.53 0.92 -22.79
N HIS A 16 -9.28 0.36 -21.61
CA HIS A 16 -8.63 -0.95 -21.46
C HIS A 16 -9.62 -2.11 -21.28
N GLY A 17 -10.93 -1.86 -21.38
CA GLY A 17 -11.94 -2.88 -21.18
C GLY A 17 -11.95 -3.49 -19.77
N PHE A 18 -11.47 -2.72 -18.78
CA PHE A 18 -11.38 -3.18 -17.40
C PHE A 18 -12.74 -3.07 -16.72
N ALA A 19 -13.19 -4.17 -16.12
CA ALA A 19 -14.40 -4.21 -15.31
C ALA A 19 -14.03 -4.15 -13.83
N PHE A 20 -14.59 -3.19 -13.11
CA PHE A 20 -14.40 -3.07 -11.67
C PHE A 20 -14.86 -4.34 -10.95
N THR A 21 -13.94 -4.98 -10.23
CA THR A 21 -14.24 -6.23 -9.52
C THR A 21 -14.42 -5.93 -8.02
N LYS A 22 -15.68 -5.79 -7.60
CA LYS A 22 -16.01 -5.57 -6.18
C LYS A 22 -15.47 -6.65 -5.25
N SER A 23 -15.32 -7.89 -5.74
CA SER A 23 -14.80 -9.01 -4.97
C SER A 23 -13.34 -8.84 -4.54
N LEU A 24 -12.55 -8.04 -5.24
CA LEU A 24 -11.17 -7.71 -4.86
C LEU A 24 -11.08 -6.51 -3.92
N GLY A 25 -12.22 -5.91 -3.55
CA GLY A 25 -12.28 -4.80 -2.60
C GLY A 25 -11.44 -3.58 -3.00
N GLN A 26 -11.32 -3.34 -4.31
CA GLN A 26 -10.51 -2.26 -4.84
C GLN A 26 -11.00 -0.91 -4.34
N ASN A 27 -10.22 -0.27 -3.50
CA ASN A 27 -10.45 1.08 -3.00
C ASN A 27 -9.55 2.05 -3.76
N PHE A 28 -10.15 2.91 -4.58
CA PHE A 28 -9.41 3.94 -5.28
C PHE A 28 -9.36 5.21 -4.44
N LEU A 29 -8.16 5.66 -4.13
CA LEU A 29 -7.95 6.91 -3.42
C LEU A 29 -8.16 8.07 -4.39
N ILE A 30 -9.26 8.77 -4.22
CA ILE A 30 -9.60 9.96 -5.00
C ILE A 30 -9.16 11.27 -4.33
N ASN A 31 -8.83 11.23 -3.06
CA ASN A 31 -8.31 12.41 -2.37
C ASN A 31 -6.82 12.60 -2.71
N PRO A 32 -6.45 13.66 -3.45
CA PRO A 32 -5.08 13.85 -3.93
C PRO A 32 -4.05 14.11 -2.82
N SER A 33 -4.49 14.44 -1.60
CA SER A 33 -3.59 14.72 -0.49
C SER A 33 -3.13 13.48 0.27
N VAL A 34 -3.78 12.34 0.09
CA VAL A 34 -3.56 11.14 0.91
C VAL A 34 -2.28 10.41 0.53
N CYS A 35 -2.12 10.06 -0.74
CA CYS A 35 -0.94 9.30 -1.19
C CYS A 35 0.39 10.02 -0.98
N PRO A 36 0.50 11.35 -1.22
CA PRO A 36 1.70 12.11 -0.86
C PRO A 36 2.04 12.01 0.62
N LYS A 37 1.04 12.11 1.51
CA LYS A 37 1.24 11.99 2.97
C LYS A 37 1.68 10.58 3.37
N ILE A 38 1.08 9.53 2.78
CA ILE A 38 1.49 8.15 3.04
C ILE A 38 2.96 7.96 2.69
N ALA A 39 3.38 8.40 1.52
CA ALA A 39 4.74 8.28 1.05
C ALA A 39 5.73 9.06 1.94
N GLU A 40 5.45 10.34 2.21
CA GLU A 40 6.32 11.21 3.01
C GLU A 40 6.43 10.72 4.46
N MET A 41 5.31 10.50 5.13
CA MET A 41 5.28 10.05 6.53
C MET A 41 5.70 8.58 6.68
N GLY A 42 5.62 7.79 5.62
CA GLY A 42 6.11 6.41 5.54
C GLY A 42 7.63 6.28 5.39
N GLY A 43 8.33 7.40 5.32
CA GLY A 43 9.79 7.42 5.24
C GLY A 43 10.35 7.31 3.82
N CYS A 44 9.53 7.54 2.80
CA CYS A 44 9.98 7.56 1.41
C CYS A 44 10.83 8.80 1.13
N LYS A 45 12.05 8.59 0.68
CA LYS A 45 13.04 9.62 0.36
C LYS A 45 14.15 9.05 -0.50
N ALA A 46 15.02 9.91 -1.02
CA ALA A 46 16.24 9.49 -1.70
C ALA A 46 17.09 8.56 -0.83
N GLY A 47 17.65 7.52 -1.40
CA GLY A 47 18.42 6.48 -0.73
C GLY A 47 17.56 5.35 -0.13
N VAL A 48 16.23 5.43 -0.24
CA VAL A 48 15.28 4.43 0.28
C VAL A 48 14.57 3.75 -0.89
N ALA A 49 14.37 2.45 -0.77
CA ALA A 49 13.52 1.66 -1.66
C ALA A 49 12.15 1.41 -1.01
N ALA A 50 11.13 1.22 -1.82
CA ALA A 50 9.79 0.95 -1.33
C ALA A 50 9.19 -0.32 -1.92
N ILE A 51 8.49 -1.08 -1.09
CA ILE A 51 7.52 -2.09 -1.53
C ILE A 51 6.13 -1.49 -1.38
N GLU A 52 5.34 -1.56 -2.43
CA GLU A 52 3.91 -1.30 -2.36
C GLU A 52 3.14 -2.61 -2.43
N ILE A 53 2.10 -2.74 -1.63
CA ILE A 53 1.21 -3.89 -1.67
C ILE A 53 -0.17 -3.39 -2.12
N GLY A 54 -0.59 -3.87 -3.32
CA GLY A 54 -1.83 -3.43 -3.96
C GLY A 54 -1.68 -2.06 -4.62
N THR A 55 -1.57 -2.04 -5.93
CA THR A 55 -1.31 -0.81 -6.71
C THR A 55 -2.58 -0.03 -7.05
N GLY A 56 -3.71 -0.72 -7.20
CA GLY A 56 -4.87 -0.14 -7.88
C GLY A 56 -4.46 0.40 -9.25
N VAL A 57 -4.82 1.63 -9.54
CA VAL A 57 -4.45 2.30 -10.80
C VAL A 57 -3.08 3.02 -10.73
N GLY A 58 -2.34 2.88 -9.63
CA GLY A 58 -0.99 3.42 -9.49
C GLY A 58 -0.89 4.79 -8.80
N VAL A 59 -1.91 5.22 -8.05
CA VAL A 59 -1.91 6.53 -7.38
C VAL A 59 -0.79 6.62 -6.35
N LEU A 60 -0.73 5.68 -5.41
CA LEU A 60 0.33 5.62 -4.41
C LEU A 60 1.67 5.27 -5.05
N THR A 61 1.69 4.34 -6.02
CA THR A 61 2.91 3.95 -6.74
C THR A 61 3.65 5.15 -7.32
N LYS A 62 2.94 6.09 -7.94
CA LYS A 62 3.53 7.33 -8.45
C LYS A 62 4.18 8.18 -7.36
N GLU A 63 3.53 8.32 -6.21
CA GLU A 63 4.06 9.10 -5.11
C GLU A 63 5.29 8.47 -4.47
N LEU A 64 5.34 7.13 -4.41
CA LEU A 64 6.54 6.41 -4.01
C LEU A 64 7.67 6.57 -5.04
N ALA A 65 7.36 6.43 -6.33
CA ALA A 65 8.33 6.56 -7.41
C ALA A 65 9.02 7.93 -7.47
N LYS A 66 8.27 8.99 -7.16
CA LYS A 66 8.82 10.37 -7.11
C LYS A 66 9.84 10.58 -5.99
N ARG A 67 9.81 9.76 -4.93
CA ARG A 67 10.57 9.97 -3.69
C ARG A 67 11.64 8.92 -3.46
N CYS A 68 11.37 7.68 -3.80
CA CYS A 68 12.25 6.54 -3.55
C CYS A 68 13.16 6.26 -4.76
N ASP A 69 14.32 5.65 -4.49
CA ASP A 69 15.25 5.26 -5.55
C ASP A 69 14.68 4.14 -6.42
N LYS A 70 13.95 3.22 -5.81
CA LYS A 70 13.29 2.09 -6.49
C LYS A 70 11.99 1.72 -5.79
N VAL A 71 11.00 1.35 -6.58
CA VAL A 71 9.71 0.85 -6.12
C VAL A 71 9.43 -0.51 -6.75
N VAL A 72 9.10 -1.48 -5.92
CA VAL A 72 8.54 -2.76 -6.36
C VAL A 72 7.12 -2.88 -5.82
N ALA A 73 6.16 -3.02 -6.69
CA ALA A 73 4.76 -3.12 -6.33
C ALA A 73 4.26 -4.56 -6.57
N VAL A 74 3.58 -5.14 -5.60
CA VAL A 74 2.94 -6.46 -5.70
C VAL A 74 1.46 -6.28 -5.90
N GLU A 75 0.91 -6.78 -7.02
CA GLU A 75 -0.48 -6.62 -7.40
C GLU A 75 -1.10 -7.98 -7.78
N ILE A 76 -2.24 -8.28 -7.18
CA ILE A 76 -2.93 -9.56 -7.42
C ILE A 76 -3.77 -9.53 -8.70
N ASP A 77 -4.31 -8.38 -9.08
CA ASP A 77 -5.19 -8.25 -10.23
C ASP A 77 -4.40 -8.04 -11.53
N THR A 78 -4.19 -9.12 -12.26
CA THR A 78 -3.50 -9.07 -13.57
C THR A 78 -4.26 -8.26 -14.62
N GLY A 79 -5.55 -8.02 -14.44
CA GLY A 79 -6.36 -7.17 -15.32
C GLY A 79 -5.93 -5.70 -15.29
N LEU A 80 -5.26 -5.28 -14.22
CA LEU A 80 -4.71 -3.93 -14.11
C LEU A 80 -3.41 -3.71 -14.92
N LYS A 81 -2.80 -4.78 -15.43
CA LYS A 81 -1.53 -4.69 -16.15
C LYS A 81 -1.51 -3.62 -17.24
N PRO A 82 -2.44 -3.59 -18.22
CA PRO A 82 -2.42 -2.58 -19.27
C PRO A 82 -2.66 -1.14 -18.75
N ILE A 83 -3.41 -1.00 -17.65
CA ILE A 83 -3.62 0.29 -17.00
C ILE A 83 -2.33 0.77 -16.34
N LEU A 84 -1.65 -0.11 -15.60
CA LEU A 84 -0.39 0.21 -14.92
C LEU A 84 0.74 0.49 -15.90
N GLU A 85 0.81 -0.22 -17.03
CA GLU A 85 1.75 0.09 -18.11
C GLU A 85 1.57 1.52 -18.65
N GLU A 86 0.35 2.01 -18.75
CA GLU A 86 0.07 3.39 -19.16
C GLU A 86 0.32 4.39 -18.04
N THR A 87 -0.22 4.14 -16.85
CA THR A 87 -0.16 5.10 -15.74
C THR A 87 1.23 5.29 -15.17
N LEU A 88 2.07 4.27 -15.24
CA LEU A 88 3.43 4.27 -14.70
C LEU A 88 4.52 4.41 -15.78
N ALA A 89 4.15 4.62 -17.04
CA ALA A 89 5.07 4.66 -18.16
C ALA A 89 6.21 5.71 -18.04
N GLU A 90 5.99 6.77 -17.28
CA GLU A 90 6.97 7.84 -17.06
C GLU A 90 8.01 7.53 -15.96
N TYR A 91 7.83 6.41 -15.22
CA TYR A 91 8.69 6.03 -14.10
C TYR A 91 9.51 4.79 -14.44
N ASP A 92 10.80 4.97 -14.62
CA ASP A 92 11.76 3.90 -14.93
C ASP A 92 12.25 3.15 -13.67
N ASN A 93 11.95 3.68 -12.49
CA ASN A 93 12.30 3.13 -11.19
C ASN A 93 11.18 2.28 -10.54
N VAL A 94 10.14 1.93 -11.29
CA VAL A 94 9.01 1.11 -10.82
C VAL A 94 8.99 -0.24 -11.50
N GLU A 95 8.84 -1.29 -10.73
CA GLU A 95 8.58 -2.65 -11.21
C GLU A 95 7.29 -3.19 -10.56
N VAL A 96 6.37 -3.68 -11.37
CA VAL A 96 5.15 -4.33 -10.88
C VAL A 96 5.29 -5.85 -10.99
N VAL A 97 5.17 -6.53 -9.87
CA VAL A 97 5.16 -8.00 -9.75
C VAL A 97 3.73 -8.46 -9.54
N PHE A 98 3.20 -9.22 -10.49
CA PHE A 98 1.85 -9.75 -10.37
C PHE A 98 1.84 -11.04 -9.57
N GLY A 99 1.08 -11.07 -8.49
CA GLY A 99 0.95 -12.22 -7.61
C GLY A 99 0.22 -11.89 -6.30
N ASP A 100 -0.14 -12.94 -5.58
CA ASP A 100 -0.70 -12.81 -4.24
C ASP A 100 0.42 -12.50 -3.24
N VAL A 101 0.31 -11.35 -2.57
CA VAL A 101 1.28 -10.96 -1.54
C VAL A 101 1.38 -12.00 -0.42
N MET A 102 0.31 -12.73 -0.14
CA MET A 102 0.31 -13.77 0.90
C MET A 102 1.07 -15.04 0.49
N GLU A 103 1.35 -15.23 -0.79
CA GLU A 103 2.10 -16.37 -1.35
C GLU A 103 3.50 -15.95 -1.85
N THR A 104 3.72 -14.67 -2.09
CA THR A 104 5.00 -14.14 -2.58
C THR A 104 6.09 -14.27 -1.52
N ASP A 105 7.26 -14.78 -1.86
CA ASP A 105 8.44 -14.76 -0.97
C ASP A 105 9.01 -13.34 -0.89
N LEU A 106 8.51 -12.57 0.08
CA LEU A 106 8.90 -11.18 0.27
C LEU A 106 10.37 -11.02 0.69
N LYS A 107 10.95 -11.99 1.42
CA LYS A 107 12.38 -11.93 1.79
C LYS A 107 13.28 -12.04 0.56
N SER A 108 13.01 -13.03 -0.29
CA SER A 108 13.75 -13.18 -1.54
C SER A 108 13.55 -11.98 -2.45
N LEU A 109 12.32 -11.49 -2.57
CA LEU A 109 12.00 -10.29 -3.35
C LEU A 109 12.82 -9.07 -2.89
N ILE A 110 12.88 -8.82 -1.58
CA ILE A 110 13.66 -7.71 -1.01
C ILE A 110 15.14 -7.87 -1.34
N SER A 111 15.70 -9.05 -1.10
CA SER A 111 17.10 -9.32 -1.35
C SER A 111 17.48 -9.16 -2.82
N GLU A 112 16.68 -9.70 -3.72
CA GLU A 112 16.95 -9.67 -5.17
C GLU A 112 16.78 -8.28 -5.77
N LYS A 113 15.76 -7.54 -5.32
CA LYS A 113 15.39 -6.27 -5.94
C LYS A 113 16.10 -5.07 -5.34
N PHE A 114 16.43 -5.11 -4.07
CA PHE A 114 16.93 -3.95 -3.32
C PHE A 114 18.34 -4.14 -2.73
N GLY A 115 18.82 -5.39 -2.61
CA GLY A 115 20.12 -5.67 -1.98
C GLY A 115 20.19 -5.12 -0.55
N ASP A 116 21.18 -4.26 -0.29
CA ASP A 116 21.41 -3.66 1.02
C ASP A 116 20.70 -2.31 1.23
N SER A 117 19.82 -1.91 0.33
CA SER A 117 19.09 -0.66 0.45
C SER A 117 18.15 -0.68 1.66
N GLU A 118 17.97 0.48 2.31
CA GLU A 118 16.89 0.64 3.29
C GLU A 118 15.54 0.52 2.59
N VAL A 119 14.66 -0.32 3.12
CA VAL A 119 13.35 -0.62 2.50
C VAL A 119 12.21 -0.21 3.43
N VAL A 120 11.21 0.44 2.88
CA VAL A 120 9.92 0.71 3.53
C VAL A 120 8.80 0.00 2.78
N VAL A 121 7.73 -0.34 3.49
CA VAL A 121 6.52 -0.94 2.91
C VAL A 121 5.38 0.04 3.05
N CYS A 122 4.66 0.28 1.95
CA CYS A 122 3.46 1.11 1.93
C CYS A 122 2.30 0.32 1.32
N ALA A 123 1.12 0.45 1.90
CA ALA A 123 -0.05 -0.26 1.40
C ALA A 123 -1.34 0.51 1.63
N ASN A 124 -2.19 0.51 0.60
CA ASN A 124 -3.59 0.88 0.68
C ASN A 124 -4.41 -0.34 0.25
N LEU A 125 -4.77 -1.18 1.20
CA LEU A 125 -5.36 -2.50 0.98
C LEU A 125 -6.86 -2.53 1.29
N PRO A 126 -7.60 -3.46 0.66
CA PRO A 126 -8.93 -3.83 1.13
C PRO A 126 -8.88 -4.24 2.59
N TYR A 127 -9.91 -3.84 3.36
CA TYR A 127 -9.93 -4.01 4.80
C TYR A 127 -9.79 -5.47 5.28
N TYR A 128 -10.29 -6.43 4.50
CA TYR A 128 -10.25 -7.85 4.86
C TYR A 128 -8.85 -8.47 4.84
N ILE A 129 -7.89 -7.88 4.08
CA ILE A 129 -6.53 -8.42 3.97
C ILE A 129 -5.49 -7.65 4.77
N THR A 130 -5.83 -6.47 5.29
CA THR A 130 -4.88 -5.56 5.95
C THR A 130 -4.22 -6.23 7.17
N SER A 131 -5.01 -6.82 8.08
CA SER A 131 -4.45 -7.49 9.26
C SER A 131 -3.56 -8.69 8.91
N PRO A 132 -3.96 -9.62 8.02
CA PRO A 132 -3.06 -10.68 7.56
C PRO A 132 -1.74 -10.18 6.98
N VAL A 133 -1.75 -9.13 6.17
CA VAL A 133 -0.53 -8.55 5.59
C VAL A 133 0.36 -7.93 6.67
N ILE A 134 -0.20 -7.16 7.60
CA ILE A 134 0.56 -6.59 8.73
C ILE A 134 1.23 -7.71 9.52
N MET A 135 0.46 -8.73 9.89
CA MET A 135 1.00 -9.86 10.68
C MET A 135 2.11 -10.59 9.93
N ARG A 136 1.94 -10.83 8.65
CA ARG A 136 2.96 -11.47 7.83
C ARG A 136 4.27 -10.69 7.81
N VAL A 137 4.22 -9.39 7.56
CA VAL A 137 5.41 -8.53 7.54
C VAL A 137 6.14 -8.57 8.88
N LEU A 138 5.40 -8.56 9.98
CA LEU A 138 5.96 -8.57 11.34
C LEU A 138 6.51 -9.96 11.73
N GLU A 139 5.74 -11.01 11.56
CA GLU A 139 6.10 -12.39 11.99
C GLU A 139 7.25 -12.94 11.17
N GLU A 140 7.31 -12.72 9.88
CA GLU A 140 8.44 -13.09 9.03
C GLU A 140 9.67 -12.24 9.29
N ARG A 141 9.57 -11.18 10.10
CA ARG A 141 10.67 -10.26 10.41
C ARG A 141 11.38 -9.80 9.15
N LEU A 142 10.59 -9.30 8.21
CA LEU A 142 11.14 -8.78 6.96
C LEU A 142 12.15 -7.65 7.26
N PRO A 143 13.23 -7.56 6.48
CA PRO A 143 14.26 -6.53 6.67
C PRO A 143 13.76 -5.17 6.15
N VAL A 144 12.71 -4.65 6.76
CA VAL A 144 12.09 -3.37 6.42
C VAL A 144 12.13 -2.44 7.62
N LYS A 145 12.34 -1.15 7.35
CA LYS A 145 12.43 -0.12 8.39
C LYS A 145 11.06 0.28 8.93
N ALA A 146 10.07 0.32 8.07
CA ALA A 146 8.71 0.73 8.41
C ALA A 146 7.68 0.07 7.51
N LEU A 147 6.48 -0.10 8.06
CA LEU A 147 5.28 -0.49 7.35
C LEU A 147 4.22 0.59 7.58
N THR A 148 3.81 1.26 6.51
CA THR A 148 2.76 2.28 6.54
C THR A 148 1.55 1.76 5.80
N VAL A 149 0.42 1.68 6.51
CA VAL A 149 -0.83 1.15 5.97
C VAL A 149 -1.97 2.14 6.17
N MET A 150 -2.83 2.23 5.18
CA MET A 150 -4.12 2.87 5.32
C MET A 150 -5.13 1.85 5.81
N VAL A 151 -5.82 2.16 6.90
CA VAL A 151 -6.78 1.26 7.53
C VAL A 151 -8.00 2.06 8.01
N GLN A 152 -9.10 1.38 8.26
CA GLN A 152 -10.26 1.99 8.93
C GLN A 152 -9.87 2.51 10.30
N LYS A 153 -10.55 3.56 10.75
CA LYS A 153 -10.29 4.25 12.03
C LYS A 153 -10.28 3.30 13.23
N GLU A 154 -11.27 2.41 13.30
CA GLU A 154 -11.39 1.41 14.36
C GLU A 154 -10.24 0.42 14.38
N ALA A 155 -9.78 0.01 13.18
CA ALA A 155 -8.60 -0.86 13.05
C ALA A 155 -7.32 -0.13 13.50
N ALA A 156 -7.14 1.13 13.11
CA ALA A 156 -6.02 1.95 13.57
C ALA A 156 -6.01 2.11 15.10
N GLN A 157 -7.18 2.35 15.70
CA GLN A 157 -7.31 2.45 17.15
C GLN A 157 -6.89 1.16 17.87
N ARG A 158 -7.25 0.00 17.33
CA ARG A 158 -6.84 -1.30 17.89
C ARG A 158 -5.34 -1.57 17.72
N LEU A 159 -4.80 -1.27 16.53
CA LEU A 159 -3.37 -1.46 16.24
C LEU A 159 -2.48 -0.59 17.14
N CYS A 160 -2.92 0.62 17.45
CA CYS A 160 -2.18 1.60 18.27
C CYS A 160 -2.59 1.62 19.73
N ALA A 161 -3.50 0.74 20.15
CA ALA A 161 -3.97 0.70 21.55
C ALA A 161 -2.87 0.24 22.50
N PRO A 162 -2.79 0.75 23.72
CA PRO A 162 -1.95 0.16 24.77
C PRO A 162 -2.39 -1.27 25.07
N VAL A 163 -1.43 -2.19 25.22
CA VAL A 163 -1.72 -3.57 25.64
C VAL A 163 -2.43 -3.58 27.00
N GLY A 164 -3.49 -4.36 27.09
CA GLY A 164 -4.33 -4.44 28.30
C GLY A 164 -5.42 -3.36 28.39
N SER A 165 -5.48 -2.43 27.44
CA SER A 165 -6.60 -1.48 27.36
C SER A 165 -7.88 -2.16 26.85
N ARG A 166 -9.03 -1.47 26.96
CA ARG A 166 -10.33 -1.98 26.48
C ARG A 166 -10.36 -2.27 24.98
N LEU A 167 -9.51 -1.59 24.20
CA LEU A 167 -9.39 -1.77 22.76
C LEU A 167 -8.36 -2.83 22.38
N SER A 168 -7.60 -3.34 23.35
CA SER A 168 -6.55 -4.33 23.13
C SER A 168 -7.14 -5.66 22.67
N GLY A 169 -6.51 -6.27 21.68
CA GLY A 169 -6.83 -7.59 21.17
C GLY A 169 -5.56 -8.34 20.75
N ALA A 170 -5.71 -9.51 20.16
CA ALA A 170 -4.59 -10.32 19.73
C ALA A 170 -3.65 -9.56 18.77
N VAL A 171 -4.19 -8.81 17.81
CA VAL A 171 -3.40 -8.00 16.89
C VAL A 171 -2.64 -6.87 17.59
N THR A 172 -3.23 -6.27 18.64
CA THR A 172 -2.57 -5.23 19.45
C THR A 172 -1.31 -5.79 20.13
N VAL A 173 -1.44 -6.96 20.77
CA VAL A 173 -0.33 -7.63 21.45
C VAL A 173 0.77 -8.02 20.46
N ALA A 174 0.37 -8.58 19.33
CA ALA A 174 1.33 -8.98 18.30
C ALA A 174 2.09 -7.78 17.73
N VAL A 175 1.40 -6.70 17.41
CA VAL A 175 2.02 -5.47 16.91
C VAL A 175 2.97 -4.87 17.96
N ASP A 176 2.55 -4.77 19.21
CA ASP A 176 3.39 -4.24 20.30
C ASP A 176 4.67 -5.07 20.51
N TYR A 177 4.58 -6.38 20.30
CA TYR A 177 5.75 -7.28 20.41
C TYR A 177 6.80 -7.06 19.31
N TYR A 178 6.36 -6.78 18.08
CA TYR A 178 7.25 -6.68 16.92
C TYR A 178 7.62 -5.24 16.53
N ALA A 179 6.80 -4.26 16.86
CA ALA A 179 6.91 -2.89 16.33
C ALA A 179 6.35 -1.83 17.28
N ASN A 180 6.62 -0.59 16.96
CA ASN A 180 5.98 0.58 17.57
C ASN A 180 4.92 1.13 16.61
N ALA A 181 3.65 0.89 16.90
CA ALA A 181 2.55 1.40 16.09
C ALA A 181 2.19 2.83 16.48
N LYS A 182 1.97 3.68 15.48
CA LYS A 182 1.44 5.03 15.69
C LYS A 182 0.51 5.45 14.56
N LYS A 183 -0.50 6.20 14.90
CA LYS A 183 -1.35 6.87 13.92
C LYS A 183 -0.62 8.10 13.38
N LEU A 184 -0.46 8.18 12.06
CA LEU A 184 0.21 9.28 11.39
C LEU A 184 -0.76 10.44 11.12
N PHE A 185 -1.93 10.13 10.54
CA PHE A 185 -2.99 11.11 10.27
C PHE A 185 -4.34 10.41 10.08
N GLU A 186 -5.41 11.17 10.05
CA GLU A 186 -6.75 10.72 9.64
C GLU A 186 -7.15 11.41 8.34
N THR A 187 -7.85 10.70 7.48
CA THR A 187 -8.58 11.29 6.37
C THR A 187 -10.07 11.26 6.72
N LEU A 188 -10.79 12.30 6.37
CA LEU A 188 -12.24 12.21 6.33
C LEU A 188 -12.58 11.40 5.08
N ASP A 189 -13.36 10.33 5.24
CA ASP A 189 -14.00 9.69 4.11
C ASP A 189 -14.88 10.77 3.48
N GLU A 190 -14.50 11.26 2.31
CA GLU A 190 -15.46 11.91 1.42
C GLU A 190 -16.32 10.78 0.87
N GLU A 191 -17.24 10.35 1.87
CA GLU A 191 -18.33 9.50 1.72
C GLU A 191 -19.05 9.52 0.46
N GLU A 192 -19.51 8.29 0.14
CA GLU A 192 -20.94 8.02 0.25
C GLU A 192 -21.82 9.25 0.02
N SER A 193 -21.66 9.87 -1.12
CA SER A 193 -22.66 10.73 -1.69
C SER A 193 -23.15 10.10 -2.97
N ALA A 194 -24.24 9.32 -2.78
CA ALA A 194 -25.26 8.89 -3.73
C ALA A 194 -24.83 8.03 -4.90
#